data_6687786ef537b9b82a4a0c34bcaaa10d
#
_entry.id   6687786ef537b9b82a4a0c34bcaaa10d
#
_cell.length_a   1.000
_cell.length_b   1.000
_cell.length_c   1.000
_cell.angle_alpha   90.00
_cell.angle_beta   90.00
_cell.angle_gamma   90.00
#
_symmetry.space_group_name_H-M   'P 1'
#
loop_
_entity.id
_entity.type
_entity.pdbx_description
1 polymer ?
#
loop_
_entity_poly.entity_id
_entity_poly.type
_entity_poly.pdbx_seq_one_letter_code
_entity_poly.pdbx_strand_id
1 'polypeptide(L)'
;IGFVFQQFNLLPRLSAAENVALPLIYAGVSKKLRIERALEALDKVGLADRSHHKSNELSGGQIQRVAIARALVNNPAILLADEPTGNLDSKTSVEVMEIFGKIRAAGNTVILVTHEEDIAAYAHRVVRLRDGLVETDITK
;
A
#
# COMPACT_ATOMS: atom_id res chain seq x y z
N ILE A 1 -10.92 -5.70 -3.02
CA ILE A 1 -10.36 -4.35 -2.84
C ILE A 1 -9.34 -4.41 -1.72
N GLY A 2 -8.13 -3.84 -1.97
CA GLY A 2 -7.12 -3.59 -0.94
C GLY A 2 -7.15 -2.13 -0.51
N PHE A 3 -6.88 -1.85 0.77
CA PHE A 3 -6.84 -0.49 1.31
C PHE A 3 -5.48 -0.17 1.91
N VAL A 4 -4.96 1.02 1.58
CA VAL A 4 -3.75 1.61 2.17
C VAL A 4 -4.14 2.96 2.77
N PHE A 5 -3.84 3.15 4.05
CA PHE A 5 -4.22 4.36 4.82
C PHE A 5 -3.01 5.22 5.13
N GLN A 6 -3.22 6.52 5.30
CA GLN A 6 -2.20 7.46 5.75
C GLN A 6 -1.59 7.06 7.10
N GLN A 7 -2.38 6.57 8.04
CA GLN A 7 -1.95 6.16 9.39
C GLN A 7 -1.50 4.69 9.45
N PHE A 8 -1.01 4.10 8.40
CA PHE A 8 -0.48 2.72 8.29
C PHE A 8 -1.38 1.62 8.89
N ASN A 9 -1.98 1.82 10.07
CA ASN A 9 -2.86 0.90 10.78
C ASN A 9 -2.27 -0.53 10.96
N LEU A 10 -0.98 -0.61 11.27
CA LEU A 10 -0.35 -1.87 11.63
C LEU A 10 -0.59 -2.20 13.11
N LEU A 11 -0.72 -3.48 13.41
CA LEU A 11 -0.77 -3.96 14.78
C LEU A 11 0.66 -4.00 15.37
N PRO A 12 0.96 -3.19 16.42
CA PRO A 12 2.33 -2.95 16.87
C PRO A 12 3.00 -4.17 17.52
N ARG A 13 2.21 -5.12 18.02
CA ARG A 13 2.72 -6.34 18.65
C ARG A 13 3.07 -7.45 17.66
N LEU A 14 2.60 -7.33 16.41
CA LEU A 14 2.83 -8.30 15.36
C LEU A 14 4.05 -7.92 14.51
N SER A 15 4.71 -8.93 13.95
CA SER A 15 5.75 -8.73 12.93
C SER A 15 5.17 -8.22 11.62
N ALA A 16 6.04 -7.79 10.70
CA ALA A 16 5.64 -7.42 9.35
C ALA A 16 4.89 -8.55 8.64
N ALA A 17 5.43 -9.78 8.69
CA ALA A 17 4.77 -10.94 8.07
C ALA A 17 3.41 -11.25 8.71
N GLU A 18 3.29 -11.17 10.03
CA GLU A 18 2.01 -11.38 10.73
C GLU A 18 0.98 -10.29 10.38
N ASN A 19 1.39 -9.02 10.27
CA ASN A 19 0.51 -7.94 9.82
C ASN A 19 -0.01 -8.18 8.39
N VAL A 20 0.88 -8.57 7.47
CA VAL A 20 0.51 -8.87 6.08
C VAL A 20 -0.40 -10.09 6.00
N ALA A 21 -0.20 -11.10 6.85
CA ALA A 21 -1.00 -12.32 6.89
C ALA A 21 -2.43 -12.12 7.45
N LEU A 22 -2.72 -11.03 8.16
CA LEU A 22 -4.01 -10.80 8.82
C LEU A 22 -5.22 -10.99 7.91
N PRO A 23 -5.30 -10.39 6.68
CA PRO A 23 -6.43 -10.57 5.80
C PRO A 23 -6.65 -12.04 5.39
N LEU A 24 -5.60 -12.83 5.34
CA LEU A 24 -5.66 -14.25 4.99
C LEU A 24 -6.24 -15.11 6.12
N ILE A 25 -6.15 -14.66 7.38
CA ILE A 25 -6.81 -15.30 8.51
C ILE A 25 -8.33 -15.25 8.31
N TYR A 26 -8.86 -14.09 8.00
CA TYR A 26 -10.30 -13.90 7.74
C TYR A 26 -10.76 -14.61 6.46
N ALA A 27 -9.87 -14.82 5.49
CA ALA A 27 -10.15 -15.62 4.30
C ALA A 27 -10.06 -17.15 4.54
N GLY A 28 -9.79 -17.60 5.76
CA GLY A 28 -9.74 -19.04 6.11
C GLY A 28 -8.50 -19.78 5.59
N VAL A 29 -7.45 -19.05 5.19
CA VAL A 29 -6.20 -19.64 4.69
C VAL A 29 -5.41 -20.29 5.82
N SER A 30 -4.87 -21.49 5.59
CA SER A 30 -4.06 -22.22 6.59
C SER A 30 -2.83 -21.42 7.02
N LYS A 31 -2.35 -21.66 8.25
CA LYS A 31 -1.21 -20.92 8.83
C LYS A 31 0.04 -20.99 7.94
N LYS A 32 0.37 -22.16 7.40
CA LYS A 32 1.54 -22.32 6.53
C LYS A 32 1.40 -21.46 5.27
N LEU A 33 0.29 -21.59 4.56
CA LEU A 33 0.07 -20.90 3.28
C LEU A 33 -0.04 -19.38 3.45
N ARG A 34 -0.65 -18.88 4.53
CA ARG A 34 -0.73 -17.44 4.76
C ARG A 34 0.62 -16.79 5.06
N ILE A 35 1.53 -17.50 5.76
CA ILE A 35 2.90 -17.01 5.98
C ILE A 35 3.69 -16.99 4.64
N GLU A 36 3.60 -18.05 3.84
CA GLU A 36 4.22 -18.09 2.51
C GLU A 36 3.76 -16.89 1.65
N ARG A 37 2.45 -16.67 1.55
CA ARG A 37 1.89 -15.52 0.80
C ARG A 37 2.28 -14.16 1.37
N ALA A 38 2.37 -14.05 2.70
CA ALA A 38 2.82 -12.83 3.35
C ALA A 38 4.29 -12.51 3.02
N LEU A 39 5.16 -13.52 3.00
CA LEU A 39 6.57 -13.35 2.62
C LEU A 39 6.71 -12.94 1.14
N GLU A 40 5.93 -13.56 0.24
CA GLU A 40 5.88 -13.17 -1.18
C GLU A 40 5.42 -11.73 -1.36
N ALA A 41 4.40 -11.29 -0.59
CA ALA A 41 3.91 -9.92 -0.65
C ALA A 41 4.94 -8.92 -0.12
N LEU A 42 5.67 -9.26 0.94
CA LEU A 42 6.77 -8.44 1.46
C LEU A 42 7.94 -8.34 0.48
N ASP A 43 8.27 -9.41 -0.24
CA ASP A 43 9.30 -9.40 -1.27
C ASP A 43 8.95 -8.43 -2.41
N LYS A 44 7.69 -8.41 -2.85
CA LYS A 44 7.20 -7.47 -3.89
C LYS A 44 7.38 -5.98 -3.53
N VAL A 45 7.45 -5.67 -2.25
CA VAL A 45 7.67 -4.29 -1.75
C VAL A 45 9.10 -4.06 -1.22
N GLY A 46 10.01 -5.02 -1.43
CA GLY A 46 11.43 -4.91 -1.05
C GLY A 46 11.70 -5.08 0.44
N LEU A 47 10.88 -5.85 1.16
CA LEU A 47 10.99 -6.08 2.60
C LEU A 47 11.15 -7.55 2.98
N ALA A 48 11.68 -8.41 2.09
CA ALA A 48 11.88 -9.83 2.36
C ALA A 48 12.75 -10.07 3.60
N ASP A 49 13.80 -9.24 3.80
CA ASP A 49 14.75 -9.30 4.92
C ASP A 49 14.22 -8.66 6.22
N ARG A 50 13.02 -8.08 6.21
CA ARG A 50 12.38 -7.40 7.34
C ARG A 50 11.13 -8.09 7.87
N SER A 51 10.85 -9.30 7.42
CA SER A 51 9.60 -10.03 7.70
C SER A 51 9.29 -10.24 9.19
N HIS A 52 10.33 -10.39 10.04
CA HIS A 52 10.17 -10.60 11.49
C HIS A 52 10.29 -9.31 12.32
N HIS A 53 10.52 -8.16 11.69
CA HIS A 53 10.57 -6.89 12.40
C HIS A 53 9.18 -6.44 12.80
N LYS A 54 9.07 -5.82 13.97
CA LYS A 54 7.86 -5.15 14.44
C LYS A 54 7.85 -3.70 13.96
N SER A 55 6.70 -3.03 14.01
CA SER A 55 6.57 -1.66 13.51
C SER A 55 7.52 -0.66 14.17
N ASN A 56 7.85 -0.82 15.46
CA ASN A 56 8.82 0.03 16.17
C ASN A 56 10.30 -0.20 15.74
N GLU A 57 10.57 -1.22 14.94
CA GLU A 57 11.89 -1.55 14.39
C GLU A 57 12.01 -1.16 12.90
N LEU A 58 10.98 -0.52 12.34
CA LEU A 58 10.88 -0.14 10.94
C LEU A 58 10.81 1.39 10.79
N SER A 59 11.35 1.91 9.68
CA SER A 59 11.15 3.30 9.28
C SER A 59 9.71 3.55 8.83
N GLY A 60 9.28 4.82 8.77
CA GLY A 60 7.95 5.18 8.28
C GLY A 60 7.66 4.63 6.88
N GLY A 61 8.61 4.74 5.97
CA GLY A 61 8.48 4.18 4.62
C GLY A 61 8.40 2.65 4.59
N GLN A 62 9.15 1.97 5.46
CA GLN A 62 9.06 0.51 5.61
C GLN A 62 7.71 0.11 6.17
N ILE A 63 7.18 0.82 7.16
CA ILE A 63 5.84 0.60 7.72
C ILE A 63 4.78 0.75 6.61
N GLN A 64 4.88 1.79 5.78
CA GLN A 64 3.96 1.99 4.66
C GLN A 64 4.05 0.86 3.62
N ARG A 65 5.24 0.38 3.32
CA ARG A 65 5.42 -0.79 2.43
C ARG A 65 4.79 -2.06 3.01
N VAL A 66 4.86 -2.28 4.33
CA VAL A 66 4.14 -3.38 4.99
C VAL A 66 2.62 -3.22 4.83
N ALA A 67 2.09 -2.01 4.99
CA ALA A 67 0.67 -1.73 4.78
C ALA A 67 0.23 -1.99 3.32
N ILE A 68 1.07 -1.63 2.34
CA ILE A 68 0.84 -1.94 0.92
C ILE A 68 0.87 -3.46 0.68
N ALA A 69 1.85 -4.18 1.22
CA ALA A 69 1.93 -5.64 1.10
C ALA A 69 0.70 -6.32 1.69
N ARG A 70 0.22 -5.86 2.85
CA ARG A 70 -1.03 -6.33 3.48
C ARG A 70 -2.24 -6.11 2.58
N ALA A 71 -2.33 -4.95 1.93
CA ALA A 71 -3.42 -4.66 1.01
C ALA A 71 -3.41 -5.56 -0.25
N LEU A 72 -2.23 -6.02 -0.67
CA LEU A 72 -2.03 -6.85 -1.87
C LEU A 72 -2.17 -8.35 -1.62
N VAL A 73 -2.08 -8.83 -0.38
CA VAL A 73 -1.92 -10.26 -0.06
C VAL A 73 -3.07 -11.14 -0.55
N ASN A 74 -4.27 -10.58 -0.72
CA ASN A 74 -5.46 -11.23 -1.28
C ASN A 74 -5.59 -11.06 -2.80
N ASN A 75 -4.57 -10.57 -3.50
CA ASN A 75 -4.59 -10.28 -4.93
C ASN A 75 -5.82 -9.45 -5.37
N PRO A 76 -6.04 -8.26 -4.79
CA PRO A 76 -7.21 -7.45 -5.10
C PRO A 76 -7.13 -6.91 -6.53
N ALA A 77 -8.27 -6.79 -7.21
CA ALA A 77 -8.34 -6.13 -8.52
C ALA A 77 -8.15 -4.61 -8.41
N ILE A 78 -8.53 -4.03 -7.28
CA ILE A 78 -8.46 -2.59 -7.00
C ILE A 78 -7.70 -2.36 -5.70
N LEU A 79 -6.72 -1.46 -5.74
CA LEU A 79 -6.02 -0.94 -4.58
C LEU A 79 -6.41 0.52 -4.39
N LEU A 80 -7.00 0.84 -3.25
CA LEU A 80 -7.37 2.20 -2.85
C LEU A 80 -6.37 2.71 -1.82
N ALA A 81 -5.71 3.81 -2.11
CA ALA A 81 -4.75 4.45 -1.23
C ALA A 81 -5.19 5.87 -0.88
N ASP A 82 -5.41 6.11 0.41
CA ASP A 82 -5.82 7.40 0.96
C ASP A 82 -4.63 8.08 1.61
N GLU A 83 -4.19 9.20 1.03
CA GLU A 83 -3.00 9.98 1.44
C GLU A 83 -1.77 9.09 1.73
N PRO A 84 -1.35 8.19 0.81
CA PRO A 84 -0.38 7.14 1.13
C PRO A 84 1.03 7.66 1.43
N THR A 85 1.31 8.92 1.16
CA THR A 85 2.59 9.60 1.36
C THR A 85 2.56 10.69 2.42
N GLY A 86 1.38 11.01 2.97
CA GLY A 86 1.16 12.17 3.83
C GLY A 86 1.97 12.20 5.15
N ASN A 87 2.53 11.07 5.58
CA ASN A 87 3.38 10.96 6.77
C ASN A 87 4.86 10.64 6.44
N LEU A 88 5.26 10.79 5.17
CA LEU A 88 6.58 10.43 4.69
C LEU A 88 7.36 11.66 4.21
N ASP A 89 8.70 11.59 4.29
CA ASP A 89 9.57 12.56 3.64
C ASP A 89 9.54 12.38 2.10
N SER A 90 9.96 13.41 1.37
CA SER A 90 9.85 13.47 -0.09
C SER A 90 10.57 12.31 -0.80
N LYS A 91 11.74 11.89 -0.31
CA LYS A 91 12.49 10.77 -0.90
C LYS A 91 11.72 9.46 -0.74
N THR A 92 11.24 9.19 0.46
CA THR A 92 10.47 7.99 0.76
C THR A 92 9.13 7.98 0.03
N SER A 93 8.50 9.15 -0.17
CA SER A 93 7.28 9.29 -0.96
C SER A 93 7.49 8.84 -2.41
N VAL A 94 8.59 9.25 -3.05
CA VAL A 94 8.95 8.78 -4.40
C VAL A 94 9.08 7.26 -4.44
N GLU A 95 9.79 6.65 -3.49
CA GLU A 95 9.98 5.20 -3.42
C GLU A 95 8.63 4.45 -3.29
N VAL A 96 7.70 4.99 -2.48
CA VAL A 96 6.35 4.43 -2.33
C VAL A 96 5.55 4.58 -3.62
N MET A 97 5.63 5.73 -4.30
CA MET A 97 4.94 5.94 -5.58
C MET A 97 5.47 5.03 -6.69
N GLU A 98 6.77 4.72 -6.72
CA GLU A 98 7.34 3.72 -7.62
C GLU A 98 6.75 2.32 -7.40
N ILE A 99 6.48 1.94 -6.15
CA ILE A 99 5.81 0.66 -5.83
C ILE A 99 4.39 0.66 -6.40
N PHE A 100 3.60 1.74 -6.24
CA PHE A 100 2.28 1.84 -6.86
C PHE A 100 2.34 1.76 -8.39
N GLY A 101 3.36 2.36 -9.00
CA GLY A 101 3.63 2.23 -10.43
C GLY A 101 3.86 0.78 -10.88
N LYS A 102 4.65 0.00 -10.13
CA LYS A 102 4.88 -1.42 -10.39
C LYS A 102 3.62 -2.27 -10.22
N ILE A 103 2.83 -1.99 -9.18
CA ILE A 103 1.55 -2.67 -8.92
C ILE A 103 0.59 -2.43 -10.09
N ARG A 104 0.49 -1.19 -10.58
CA ARG A 104 -0.33 -0.87 -11.74
C ARG A 104 0.19 -1.58 -13.01
N ALA A 105 1.49 -1.57 -13.24
CA ALA A 105 2.10 -2.26 -14.39
C ALA A 105 1.85 -3.77 -14.38
N ALA A 106 1.67 -4.36 -13.20
CA ALA A 106 1.28 -5.77 -13.03
C ALA A 106 -0.22 -6.04 -13.31
N GLY A 107 -1.02 -5.02 -13.66
CA GLY A 107 -2.42 -5.15 -14.06
C GLY A 107 -3.46 -4.76 -13.01
N ASN A 108 -3.04 -4.30 -11.83
CA ASN A 108 -3.98 -3.82 -10.82
C ASN A 108 -4.49 -2.41 -11.14
N THR A 109 -5.73 -2.12 -10.78
CA THR A 109 -6.23 -0.74 -10.74
C THR A 109 -5.80 -0.10 -9.43
N VAL A 110 -5.08 1.03 -9.50
CA VAL A 110 -4.67 1.81 -8.33
C VAL A 110 -5.44 3.12 -8.32
N ILE A 111 -6.14 3.40 -7.23
CA ILE A 111 -6.85 4.65 -6.99
C ILE A 111 -6.15 5.36 -5.83
N LEU A 112 -5.62 6.55 -6.10
CA LEU A 112 -4.98 7.40 -5.11
C LEU A 112 -5.93 8.54 -4.74
N VAL A 113 -6.15 8.76 -3.46
CA VAL A 113 -6.79 9.96 -2.95
C VAL A 113 -5.71 10.82 -2.32
N THR A 114 -5.52 12.04 -2.81
CA THR A 114 -4.50 12.95 -2.31
C THR A 114 -4.87 14.41 -2.60
N HIS A 115 -4.40 15.32 -1.77
CA HIS A 115 -4.44 16.75 -2.01
C HIS A 115 -3.09 17.31 -2.52
N GLU A 116 -2.06 16.45 -2.63
CA GLU A 116 -0.73 16.82 -3.10
C GLU A 116 -0.64 16.72 -4.63
N GLU A 117 -0.34 17.84 -5.30
CA GLU A 117 -0.27 17.91 -6.77
C GLU A 117 0.87 17.08 -7.37
N ASP A 118 2.01 17.02 -6.70
CA ASP A 118 3.16 16.21 -7.11
C ASP A 118 2.86 14.71 -7.03
N ILE A 119 2.09 14.25 -6.03
CA ILE A 119 1.62 12.87 -5.94
C ILE A 119 0.56 12.59 -7.00
N ALA A 120 -0.39 13.50 -7.23
CA ALA A 120 -1.38 13.37 -8.31
C ALA A 120 -0.72 13.30 -9.71
N ALA A 121 0.46 13.90 -9.88
CA ALA A 121 1.21 13.85 -11.12
C ALA A 121 1.66 12.45 -11.55
N TYR A 122 1.79 11.48 -10.64
CA TYR A 122 2.09 10.07 -10.94
C TYR A 122 0.91 9.33 -11.60
N ALA A 123 -0.32 9.82 -11.44
CA ALA A 123 -1.50 9.18 -12.00
C ALA A 123 -1.66 9.45 -13.51
N HIS A 124 -2.23 8.47 -14.24
CA HIS A 124 -2.55 8.61 -15.67
C HIS A 124 -3.87 9.34 -15.90
N ARG A 125 -4.76 9.30 -14.92
CA ARG A 125 -6.02 10.02 -14.92
C ARG A 125 -6.16 10.73 -13.59
N VAL A 126 -6.47 12.02 -13.63
CA VAL A 126 -6.67 12.86 -12.45
C VAL A 126 -8.08 13.41 -12.48
N VAL A 127 -8.86 13.07 -11.47
CA VAL A 127 -10.21 13.61 -11.25
C VAL A 127 -10.15 14.55 -10.06
N ARG A 128 -10.43 15.84 -10.28
CA ARG A 128 -10.48 16.84 -9.21
C ARG A 128 -11.90 17.01 -8.74
N LEU A 129 -12.06 16.96 -7.44
CA LEU A 129 -13.33 17.18 -6.76
C LEU A 129 -13.28 18.50 -6.01
N ARG A 130 -14.35 19.28 -6.12
CA ARG A 130 -14.57 20.51 -5.34
C ARG A 130 -16.02 20.58 -4.90
N ASP A 131 -16.23 20.82 -3.62
CA ASP A 131 -17.57 20.92 -3.02
C ASP A 131 -18.50 19.74 -3.38
N GLY A 132 -17.93 18.51 -3.45
CA GLY A 132 -18.66 17.29 -3.78
C GLY A 132 -18.97 17.10 -5.27
N LEU A 133 -18.49 17.98 -6.15
CA LEU A 133 -18.70 17.91 -7.60
C LEU A 133 -17.36 17.66 -8.32
N VAL A 134 -17.43 17.02 -9.50
CA VAL A 134 -16.26 16.88 -10.38
C VAL A 134 -15.98 18.23 -11.03
N GLU A 135 -14.82 18.82 -10.71
CA GLU A 135 -14.35 20.06 -11.30
C GLU A 135 -13.59 19.80 -12.62
N THR A 136 -12.70 18.83 -12.63
CA THR A 136 -11.96 18.41 -13.84
C THR A 136 -11.74 16.90 -13.86
N ASP A 137 -11.63 16.34 -15.05
CA ASP A 137 -11.31 14.92 -15.32
C ASP A 137 -10.35 14.87 -16.51
N ILE A 138 -9.07 14.61 -16.25
CA ILE A 138 -7.99 14.69 -17.23
C ILE A 138 -7.27 13.35 -17.30
N THR A 139 -7.15 12.79 -18.49
CA THR A 139 -6.32 11.62 -18.81
C THR A 139 -5.07 12.08 -19.55
N LYS A 140 -3.89 11.62 -19.08
CA LYS A 140 -2.58 11.93 -19.70
C LYS A 140 -2.23 10.89 -20.76
#